data_49938a1776d167e100d51e7aea10377d
#
_entry.id   49938a1776d167e100d51e7aea10377d
#
_cell.length_a   1.000
_cell.length_b   1.000
_cell.length_c   1.000
_cell.angle_alpha   90.00
_cell.angle_beta   90.00
_cell.angle_gamma   90.00
#
_symmetry.space_group_name_H-M   'P 1'
#
loop_
_entity.id
_entity.type
_entity.pdbx_description
1 polymer ?
#
loop_
_entity_poly.entity_id
_entity_poly.type
_entity_poly.pdbx_seq_one_letter_code
_entity_poly.pdbx_strand_id
1 'polypeptide(L)'
;MQIEKNHTKMQQNTFYNKLIFKIKVGFLWAAIKLLYGLNRFTVEGMENITKLSNKNESFVMVSWHGKILSVFHYFSNKNYIGLASLNKDAELIAQVGELVGYSFVRGSSSKGGADAYSDMIRLLKIPGTKIIITPDGPQGPEHIPKPGAIRLAQKTGVPIVPVIGHAKRSWVFKNWHNFYLSKPFSPIKLVVGDPLYFKPDDELDFCIKQLKEKLDIVDKRASTHD
;
A
#
# COMPACT_ATOMS: atom_id res chain seq x y z
N MET A 1 15.20 45.78 -11.22
CA MET A 1 15.98 44.99 -12.20
C MET A 1 16.63 43.70 -11.58
N GLN A 2 17.38 43.76 -10.46
CA GLN A 2 17.98 42.57 -9.83
C GLN A 2 16.92 41.67 -9.13
N ILE A 3 15.92 42.26 -8.50
CA ILE A 3 14.84 41.52 -7.80
C ILE A 3 13.94 40.79 -8.81
N GLU A 4 13.63 41.39 -9.95
CA GLU A 4 12.84 40.76 -11.02
C GLU A 4 13.56 39.57 -11.68
N LYS A 5 14.90 39.71 -11.91
CA LYS A 5 15.72 38.60 -12.42
C LYS A 5 15.75 37.42 -11.46
N ASN A 6 15.81 37.67 -10.15
CA ASN A 6 15.79 36.61 -9.12
C ASN A 6 14.40 35.94 -9.05
N HIS A 7 13.31 36.70 -9.17
CA HIS A 7 11.95 36.16 -9.21
C HIS A 7 11.72 35.25 -10.42
N THR A 8 12.16 35.71 -11.61
CA THR A 8 12.03 34.94 -12.87
C THR A 8 12.85 33.65 -12.81
N LYS A 9 14.09 33.70 -12.27
CA LYS A 9 14.96 32.53 -12.10
C LYS A 9 14.40 31.52 -11.09
N MET A 10 13.76 31.99 -10.02
CA MET A 10 13.12 31.15 -9.02
C MET A 10 11.87 30.47 -9.56
N GLN A 11 11.05 31.16 -10.35
CA GLN A 11 9.90 30.59 -11.05
C GLN A 11 10.32 29.57 -12.12
N GLN A 12 11.35 29.84 -12.91
CA GLN A 12 11.91 28.89 -13.87
C GLN A 12 12.42 27.63 -13.20
N ASN A 13 13.19 27.73 -12.11
CA ASN A 13 13.66 26.57 -11.35
C ASN A 13 12.50 25.73 -10.79
N THR A 14 11.44 26.38 -10.33
CA THR A 14 10.25 25.69 -9.83
C THR A 14 9.52 24.95 -10.96
N PHE A 15 9.42 25.56 -12.14
CA PHE A 15 8.82 24.92 -13.31
C PHE A 15 9.62 23.72 -13.79
N TYR A 16 10.95 23.85 -13.92
CA TYR A 16 11.83 22.75 -14.31
C TYR A 16 11.75 21.58 -13.29
N ASN A 17 11.76 21.87 -12.01
CA ASN A 17 11.66 20.84 -10.97
C ASN A 17 10.32 20.09 -11.05
N LYS A 18 9.21 20.78 -11.27
CA LYS A 18 7.89 20.18 -11.47
C LYS A 18 7.84 19.33 -12.74
N LEU A 19 8.44 19.78 -13.84
CA LEU A 19 8.49 19.04 -15.10
C LEU A 19 9.32 17.76 -14.95
N ILE A 20 10.52 17.85 -14.36
CA ILE A 20 11.38 16.68 -14.09
C ILE A 20 10.65 15.68 -13.17
N PHE A 21 9.94 16.17 -12.17
CA PHE A 21 9.17 15.31 -11.29
C PHE A 21 8.06 14.55 -12.04
N LYS A 22 7.30 15.23 -12.90
CA LYS A 22 6.28 14.59 -13.75
C LYS A 22 6.87 13.54 -14.70
N ILE A 23 8.03 13.84 -15.30
CA ILE A 23 8.75 12.87 -16.15
C ILE A 23 9.15 11.63 -15.34
N LYS A 24 9.67 11.81 -14.12
CA LYS A 24 10.01 10.69 -13.21
C LYS A 24 8.77 9.85 -12.88
N VAL A 25 7.63 10.48 -12.57
CA VAL A 25 6.36 9.80 -12.31
C VAL A 25 5.93 8.98 -13.52
N GLY A 26 5.93 9.57 -14.72
CA GLY A 26 5.53 8.90 -15.96
C GLY A 26 6.47 7.71 -16.30
N PHE A 27 7.78 7.90 -16.14
CA PHE A 27 8.75 6.83 -16.36
C PHE A 27 8.57 5.67 -15.37
N LEU A 28 8.42 5.97 -14.08
CA LEU A 28 8.23 4.95 -13.05
C LEU A 28 6.91 4.21 -13.23
N TRP A 29 5.83 4.93 -13.57
CA TRP A 29 4.55 4.32 -13.94
C TRP A 29 4.68 3.36 -15.11
N ALA A 30 5.32 3.78 -16.20
CA ALA A 30 5.52 2.95 -17.39
C ALA A 30 6.37 1.71 -17.07
N ALA A 31 7.45 1.88 -16.29
CA ALA A 31 8.32 0.80 -15.86
C ALA A 31 7.56 -0.24 -15.00
N ILE A 32 6.79 0.20 -14.00
CA ILE A 32 5.98 -0.70 -13.16
C ILE A 32 4.91 -1.40 -14.02
N LYS A 33 4.19 -0.66 -14.85
CA LYS A 33 3.14 -1.23 -15.71
C LYS A 33 3.69 -2.26 -16.68
N LEU A 34 4.83 -1.98 -17.32
CA LEU A 34 5.48 -2.92 -18.24
C LEU A 34 5.99 -4.14 -17.47
N LEU A 35 6.73 -3.93 -16.39
CA LEU A 35 7.36 -5.00 -15.61
C LEU A 35 6.33 -5.99 -15.05
N TYR A 36 5.28 -5.49 -14.40
CA TYR A 36 4.24 -6.34 -13.81
C TYR A 36 3.22 -6.84 -14.85
N GLY A 37 3.00 -6.09 -15.93
CA GLY A 37 2.15 -6.51 -17.06
C GLY A 37 2.70 -7.71 -17.83
N LEU A 38 4.01 -7.95 -17.78
CA LEU A 38 4.66 -9.13 -18.35
C LEU A 38 4.57 -10.36 -17.43
N ASN A 39 4.06 -10.22 -16.23
CA ASN A 39 3.97 -11.30 -15.25
C ASN A 39 2.59 -11.95 -15.26
N ARG A 40 2.55 -13.25 -14.99
CA ARG A 40 1.31 -14.00 -14.88
C ARG A 40 0.89 -14.11 -13.44
N PHE A 41 -0.31 -13.61 -13.12
CA PHE A 41 -0.89 -13.70 -11.78
C PHE A 41 -1.78 -14.95 -11.64
N THR A 42 -1.58 -15.68 -10.55
CA THR A 42 -2.55 -16.64 -10.01
C THR A 42 -3.06 -16.09 -8.69
N VAL A 43 -4.36 -16.20 -8.44
CA VAL A 43 -4.99 -15.57 -7.26
C VAL A 43 -5.76 -16.61 -6.48
N GLU A 44 -5.57 -16.62 -5.16
CA GLU A 44 -6.22 -17.51 -4.20
C GLU A 44 -6.92 -16.66 -3.13
N GLY A 45 -8.14 -17.05 -2.74
CA GLY A 45 -8.91 -16.39 -1.67
C GLY A 45 -9.59 -15.07 -2.08
N MET A 46 -9.71 -14.74 -3.37
CA MET A 46 -10.34 -13.49 -3.84
C MET A 46 -11.80 -13.36 -3.38
N GLU A 47 -12.48 -14.47 -3.14
CA GLU A 47 -13.84 -14.51 -2.61
C GLU A 47 -14.00 -13.74 -1.28
N ASN A 48 -12.96 -13.65 -0.47
CA ASN A 48 -12.95 -12.90 0.79
C ASN A 48 -13.18 -11.39 0.56
N ILE A 49 -12.51 -10.82 -0.45
CA ILE A 49 -12.72 -9.41 -0.84
C ILE A 49 -14.04 -9.26 -1.60
N THR A 50 -14.37 -10.20 -2.47
CA THR A 50 -15.61 -10.14 -3.28
C THR A 50 -16.84 -10.16 -2.40
N LYS A 51 -16.88 -10.98 -1.34
CA LYS A 51 -17.97 -11.03 -0.36
C LYS A 51 -18.19 -9.68 0.33
N LEU A 52 -17.11 -9.02 0.79
CA LEU A 52 -17.16 -7.71 1.42
C LEU A 52 -17.65 -6.64 0.41
N SER A 53 -17.09 -6.65 -0.79
CA SER A 53 -17.44 -5.69 -1.84
C SER A 53 -18.92 -5.83 -2.29
N ASN A 54 -19.42 -7.05 -2.43
CA ASN A 54 -20.82 -7.30 -2.80
C ASN A 54 -21.83 -6.82 -1.74
N LYS A 55 -21.42 -6.80 -0.47
CA LYS A 55 -22.20 -6.25 0.64
C LYS A 55 -21.97 -4.75 0.82
N ASN A 56 -21.16 -4.13 -0.02
CA ASN A 56 -20.74 -2.73 0.13
C ASN A 56 -20.08 -2.45 1.51
N GLU A 57 -19.42 -3.45 2.08
CA GLU A 57 -18.71 -3.33 3.35
C GLU A 57 -17.33 -2.67 3.14
N SER A 58 -16.98 -1.72 4.00
CA SER A 58 -15.65 -1.13 4.05
C SER A 58 -14.66 -2.09 4.71
N PHE A 59 -13.39 -2.05 4.30
CA PHE A 59 -12.33 -2.87 4.91
C PHE A 59 -10.94 -2.25 4.77
N VAL A 60 -10.02 -2.71 5.60
CA VAL A 60 -8.59 -2.37 5.51
C VAL A 60 -7.83 -3.56 4.95
N MET A 61 -7.28 -3.44 3.76
CA MET A 61 -6.33 -4.40 3.20
C MET A 61 -4.94 -4.14 3.80
N VAL A 62 -4.22 -5.19 4.17
CA VAL A 62 -2.85 -5.07 4.66
C VAL A 62 -1.91 -5.99 3.90
N SER A 63 -0.68 -5.50 3.66
CA SER A 63 0.40 -6.25 3.03
C SER A 63 1.75 -5.85 3.62
N TRP A 64 2.72 -6.75 3.65
CA TRP A 64 4.08 -6.39 4.02
C TRP A 64 4.66 -5.34 3.06
N HIS A 65 5.35 -4.35 3.62
CA HIS A 65 5.88 -3.22 2.83
C HIS A 65 6.79 -3.70 1.69
N GLY A 66 7.67 -4.65 1.98
CA GLY A 66 8.57 -5.21 0.97
C GLY A 66 7.87 -5.91 -0.20
N LYS A 67 6.63 -6.35 -0.05
CA LYS A 67 5.86 -7.11 -1.05
C LYS A 67 4.70 -6.34 -1.68
N ILE A 68 4.58 -5.05 -1.34
CA ILE A 68 3.42 -4.23 -1.73
C ILE A 68 3.25 -4.07 -3.23
N LEU A 69 4.32 -4.04 -4.05
CA LEU A 69 4.22 -3.73 -5.48
C LEU A 69 3.36 -4.70 -6.27
N SER A 70 3.43 -6.01 -5.97
CA SER A 70 2.58 -7.02 -6.62
C SER A 70 1.10 -6.78 -6.31
N VAL A 71 0.79 -6.47 -5.05
CA VAL A 71 -0.57 -6.15 -4.58
C VAL A 71 -1.04 -4.85 -5.21
N PHE A 72 -0.22 -3.81 -5.18
CA PHE A 72 -0.49 -2.50 -5.75
C PHE A 72 -0.81 -2.58 -7.25
N HIS A 73 -0.02 -3.33 -8.03
CA HIS A 73 -0.29 -3.52 -9.45
C HIS A 73 -1.60 -4.27 -9.68
N TYR A 74 -1.84 -5.38 -8.99
CA TYR A 74 -3.04 -6.21 -9.18
C TYR A 74 -4.34 -5.48 -8.83
N PHE A 75 -4.32 -4.63 -7.80
CA PHE A 75 -5.47 -3.85 -7.36
C PHE A 75 -5.57 -2.45 -7.98
N SER A 76 -4.76 -2.16 -9.01
CA SER A 76 -4.90 -0.90 -9.77
C SER A 76 -6.29 -0.77 -10.40
N ASN A 77 -6.77 0.47 -10.53
CA ASN A 77 -8.10 0.83 -11.08
C ASN A 77 -9.30 0.20 -10.33
N LYS A 78 -9.14 -0.09 -9.03
CA LYS A 78 -10.19 -0.66 -8.18
C LYS A 78 -10.59 0.26 -7.02
N ASN A 79 -10.23 1.56 -7.11
CA ASN A 79 -10.59 2.62 -6.17
C ASN A 79 -10.14 2.34 -4.72
N TYR A 80 -8.89 1.90 -4.55
CA TYR A 80 -8.29 1.78 -3.23
C TYR A 80 -7.70 3.09 -2.77
N ILE A 81 -7.72 3.32 -1.46
CA ILE A 81 -7.10 4.47 -0.81
C ILE A 81 -5.84 3.99 -0.09
N GLY A 82 -4.68 4.49 -0.50
CA GLY A 82 -3.40 4.19 0.13
C GLY A 82 -3.07 5.17 1.26
N LEU A 83 -2.14 4.78 2.13
CA LEU A 83 -1.49 5.67 3.09
C LEU A 83 -0.08 5.98 2.61
N ALA A 84 0.24 7.26 2.37
CA ALA A 84 1.55 7.70 1.94
C ALA A 84 2.17 8.68 2.94
N SER A 85 3.45 8.51 3.27
CA SER A 85 4.16 9.44 4.14
C SER A 85 4.42 10.78 3.45
N LEU A 86 4.76 11.82 4.24
CA LEU A 86 4.98 13.20 3.76
C LEU A 86 6.39 13.44 3.20
N ASN A 87 7.11 12.40 2.77
CA ASN A 87 8.42 12.54 2.16
C ASN A 87 8.33 12.53 0.62
N LYS A 88 9.41 12.97 -0.05
CA LYS A 88 9.46 13.09 -1.52
C LYS A 88 9.32 11.76 -2.25
N ASP A 89 9.86 10.69 -1.69
CA ASP A 89 9.82 9.37 -2.32
C ASP A 89 8.42 8.77 -2.24
N ALA A 90 7.75 8.94 -1.08
CA ALA A 90 6.35 8.54 -0.93
C ALA A 90 5.42 9.37 -1.82
N GLU A 91 5.70 10.67 -2.03
CA GLU A 91 4.94 11.50 -2.96
C GLU A 91 5.08 11.02 -4.40
N LEU A 92 6.29 10.59 -4.81
CA LEU A 92 6.52 10.01 -6.13
C LEU A 92 5.66 8.75 -6.35
N ILE A 93 5.67 7.83 -5.37
CA ILE A 93 4.87 6.59 -5.43
C ILE A 93 3.38 6.90 -5.39
N ALA A 94 2.96 7.87 -4.59
CA ALA A 94 1.55 8.27 -4.53
C ALA A 94 1.05 8.83 -5.86
N GLN A 95 1.82 9.68 -6.54
CA GLN A 95 1.44 10.18 -7.86
C GLN A 95 1.41 9.08 -8.92
N VAL A 96 2.32 8.10 -8.85
CA VAL A 96 2.22 6.89 -9.69
C VAL A 96 0.92 6.14 -9.40
N GLY A 97 0.54 6.02 -8.13
CA GLY A 97 -0.70 5.38 -7.72
C GLY A 97 -1.95 6.09 -8.22
N GLU A 98 -1.96 7.41 -8.18
CA GLU A 98 -3.06 8.21 -8.71
C GLU A 98 -3.27 7.98 -10.21
N LEU A 99 -2.20 7.77 -10.99
CA LEU A 99 -2.30 7.40 -12.41
C LEU A 99 -2.92 6.02 -12.66
N VAL A 100 -2.96 5.16 -11.66
CA VAL A 100 -3.55 3.81 -11.73
C VAL A 100 -4.78 3.66 -10.82
N GLY A 101 -5.46 4.76 -10.52
CA GLY A 101 -6.76 4.77 -9.86
C GLY A 101 -6.75 4.59 -8.34
N TYR A 102 -5.61 4.83 -7.70
CA TYR A 102 -5.56 4.98 -6.24
C TYR A 102 -5.83 6.43 -5.83
N SER A 103 -6.35 6.60 -4.62
CA SER A 103 -6.29 7.86 -3.87
C SER A 103 -5.38 7.69 -2.67
N PHE A 104 -4.93 8.80 -2.05
CA PHE A 104 -4.02 8.67 -0.91
C PHE A 104 -4.39 9.62 0.22
N VAL A 105 -4.39 9.09 1.44
CA VAL A 105 -4.27 9.86 2.67
C VAL A 105 -2.80 10.12 2.93
N ARG A 106 -2.44 11.35 3.28
CA ARG A 106 -1.05 11.76 3.52
C ARG A 106 -0.75 11.81 5.01
N GLY A 107 0.23 11.02 5.44
CA GLY A 107 0.71 10.95 6.81
C GLY A 107 1.43 9.65 7.11
N SER A 108 2.05 9.57 8.27
CA SER A 108 2.73 8.35 8.75
C SER A 108 2.77 8.36 10.29
N SER A 109 3.14 7.24 10.90
CA SER A 109 3.30 7.16 12.36
C SER A 109 4.32 8.17 12.93
N SER A 110 5.22 8.69 12.10
CA SER A 110 6.25 9.66 12.51
C SER A 110 5.90 11.12 12.20
N LYS A 111 5.00 11.40 11.23
CA LYS A 111 4.63 12.77 10.83
C LYS A 111 3.23 12.80 10.23
N GLY A 112 2.34 13.66 10.77
CA GLY A 112 0.97 13.81 10.30
C GLY A 112 0.08 12.57 10.56
N GLY A 113 0.47 11.70 11.48
CA GLY A 113 -0.23 10.43 11.73
C GLY A 113 -1.60 10.60 12.35
N ALA A 114 -1.80 11.58 13.23
CA ALA A 114 -3.08 11.83 13.88
C ALA A 114 -4.14 12.29 12.87
N ASP A 115 -3.77 13.21 11.97
CA ASP A 115 -4.68 13.72 10.93
C ASP A 115 -5.01 12.61 9.93
N ALA A 116 -3.99 11.90 9.45
CA ALA A 116 -4.19 10.75 8.55
C ALA A 116 -5.07 9.66 9.18
N TYR A 117 -4.89 9.38 10.47
CA TYR A 117 -5.73 8.43 11.21
C TYR A 117 -7.19 8.88 11.28
N SER A 118 -7.42 10.17 11.59
CA SER A 118 -8.76 10.77 11.64
C SER A 118 -9.43 10.74 10.26
N ASP A 119 -8.68 11.03 9.19
CA ASP A 119 -9.19 10.97 7.82
C ASP A 119 -9.57 9.54 7.43
N MET A 120 -8.73 8.54 7.75
CA MET A 120 -9.03 7.14 7.49
C MET A 120 -10.28 6.65 8.24
N ILE A 121 -10.47 7.04 9.50
CA ILE A 121 -11.71 6.74 10.25
C ILE A 121 -12.92 7.33 9.54
N ARG A 122 -12.85 8.59 9.10
CA ARG A 122 -13.95 9.26 8.40
C ARG A 122 -14.28 8.56 7.08
N LEU A 123 -13.26 8.18 6.32
CA LEU A 123 -13.42 7.48 5.05
C LEU A 123 -14.03 6.08 5.24
N LEU A 124 -13.57 5.30 6.24
CA LEU A 124 -14.08 3.95 6.51
C LEU A 124 -15.56 3.92 6.95
N LYS A 125 -16.11 5.05 7.39
CA LYS A 125 -17.57 5.19 7.65
C LYS A 125 -18.41 5.29 6.37
N ILE A 126 -17.77 5.57 5.22
CA ILE A 126 -18.45 5.58 3.92
C ILE A 126 -18.51 4.13 3.42
N PRO A 127 -19.69 3.57 3.18
CA PRO A 127 -19.83 2.17 2.73
C PRO A 127 -19.01 1.87 1.47
N GLY A 128 -18.40 0.69 1.42
CA GLY A 128 -17.58 0.24 0.29
C GLY A 128 -16.17 0.84 0.21
N THR A 129 -15.76 1.61 1.22
CA THR A 129 -14.40 2.17 1.26
C THR A 129 -13.35 1.07 1.45
N LYS A 130 -12.31 1.12 0.63
CA LYS A 130 -11.19 0.17 0.63
C LYS A 130 -9.89 0.91 0.90
N ILE A 131 -9.30 0.69 2.07
CA ILE A 131 -8.00 1.28 2.43
C ILE A 131 -6.92 0.20 2.35
N ILE A 132 -5.73 0.54 1.83
CA ILE A 132 -4.55 -0.33 1.83
C ILE A 132 -3.45 0.27 2.69
N ILE A 133 -2.90 -0.53 3.60
CA ILE A 133 -1.84 -0.14 4.55
C ILE A 133 -0.74 -1.20 4.57
N THR A 134 0.51 -0.75 4.66
CA THR A 134 1.65 -1.62 5.00
C THR A 134 1.90 -1.50 6.50
N PRO A 135 1.51 -2.51 7.31
CA PRO A 135 1.50 -2.36 8.77
C PRO A 135 2.90 -2.25 9.39
N ASP A 136 3.92 -2.83 8.78
CA ASP A 136 5.33 -2.69 9.16
C ASP A 136 5.93 -1.34 8.70
N GLY A 137 5.43 -0.77 7.62
CA GLY A 137 5.87 0.50 7.05
C GLY A 137 7.30 0.48 6.50
N PRO A 138 7.76 1.60 5.88
CA PRO A 138 9.06 1.65 5.21
C PRO A 138 10.27 1.68 6.15
N GLN A 139 10.05 1.97 7.44
CA GLN A 139 11.13 2.01 8.44
C GLN A 139 11.20 0.74 9.28
N GLY A 140 10.27 -0.21 9.07
CA GLY A 140 10.21 -1.47 9.80
C GLY A 140 9.99 -1.33 11.31
N PRO A 141 10.33 -2.33 12.10
CA PRO A 141 10.99 -3.60 11.69
C PRO A 141 10.15 -4.44 10.73
N GLU A 142 10.85 -5.13 9.81
CA GLU A 142 10.22 -5.99 8.81
C GLU A 142 9.36 -7.07 9.46
N HIS A 143 8.16 -7.30 8.92
CA HIS A 143 7.20 -8.31 9.39
C HIS A 143 6.75 -8.13 10.87
N ILE A 144 6.81 -6.90 11.39
CA ILE A 144 6.26 -6.55 12.71
C ILE A 144 5.18 -5.48 12.51
N PRO A 145 3.89 -5.82 12.68
CA PRO A 145 2.81 -4.88 12.47
C PRO A 145 2.81 -3.77 13.53
N LYS A 146 2.70 -2.53 13.09
CA LYS A 146 2.41 -1.38 13.94
C LYS A 146 0.91 -1.31 14.26
N PRO A 147 0.51 -0.72 15.38
CA PRO A 147 -0.88 -0.76 15.86
C PRO A 147 -1.89 0.00 14.98
N GLY A 148 -1.44 0.81 14.01
CA GLY A 148 -2.31 1.73 13.26
C GLY A 148 -3.49 1.05 12.57
N ALA A 149 -3.27 -0.02 11.81
CA ALA A 149 -4.32 -0.75 11.11
C ALA A 149 -5.32 -1.41 12.08
N ILE A 150 -4.81 -1.99 13.19
CA ILE A 150 -5.62 -2.63 14.21
C ILE A 150 -6.52 -1.61 14.91
N ARG A 151 -5.96 -0.47 15.33
CA ARG A 151 -6.74 0.61 15.96
C ARG A 151 -7.82 1.18 15.03
N LEU A 152 -7.55 1.24 13.70
CA LEU A 152 -8.58 1.62 12.73
C LEU A 152 -9.72 0.59 12.73
N ALA A 153 -9.41 -0.71 12.67
CA ALA A 153 -10.41 -1.77 12.71
C ALA A 153 -11.21 -1.75 14.00
N GLN A 154 -10.55 -1.67 15.17
CA GLN A 154 -11.22 -1.57 16.47
C GLN A 154 -12.14 -0.34 16.57
N LYS A 155 -11.70 0.81 16.04
CA LYS A 155 -12.48 2.07 16.11
C LYS A 155 -13.67 2.11 15.17
N THR A 156 -13.57 1.43 14.02
CA THR A 156 -14.58 1.51 12.94
C THR A 156 -15.42 0.24 12.81
N GLY A 157 -14.97 -0.88 13.39
CA GLY A 157 -15.63 -2.19 13.26
C GLY A 157 -15.38 -2.89 11.91
N VAL A 158 -14.61 -2.28 11.00
CA VAL A 158 -14.32 -2.88 9.69
C VAL A 158 -13.27 -3.98 9.79
N PRO A 159 -13.34 -5.04 8.96
CA PRO A 159 -12.34 -6.10 8.97
C PRO A 159 -11.01 -5.67 8.37
N ILE A 160 -9.94 -6.33 8.81
CA ILE A 160 -8.62 -6.30 8.18
C ILE A 160 -8.48 -7.53 7.27
N VAL A 161 -8.10 -7.32 6.02
CA VAL A 161 -7.88 -8.39 5.03
C VAL A 161 -6.39 -8.46 4.69
N PRO A 162 -5.67 -9.51 5.11
CA PRO A 162 -4.26 -9.71 4.75
C PRO A 162 -4.15 -10.17 3.30
N VAL A 163 -3.25 -9.52 2.53
CA VAL A 163 -3.02 -9.85 1.12
C VAL A 163 -1.52 -9.80 0.82
N ILE A 164 -0.98 -10.88 0.25
CA ILE A 164 0.42 -10.94 -0.15
C ILE A 164 0.52 -11.38 -1.62
N GLY A 165 1.35 -10.69 -2.38
CA GLY A 165 1.76 -11.12 -3.72
C GLY A 165 3.24 -11.53 -3.71
N HIS A 166 3.54 -12.77 -4.07
CA HIS A 166 4.90 -13.29 -4.14
C HIS A 166 5.25 -13.71 -5.57
N ALA A 167 6.34 -13.17 -6.10
CA ALA A 167 6.86 -13.57 -7.41
C ALA A 167 7.90 -14.68 -7.26
N LYS A 168 7.80 -15.75 -8.08
CA LYS A 168 8.75 -16.86 -8.06
C LYS A 168 10.20 -16.43 -8.27
N ARG A 169 10.41 -15.34 -9.03
CA ARG A 169 11.72 -14.72 -9.28
C ARG A 169 11.63 -13.23 -9.03
N SER A 170 12.45 -12.71 -8.12
CA SER A 170 12.50 -11.29 -7.76
C SER A 170 13.92 -10.79 -7.67
N TRP A 171 14.12 -9.49 -7.86
CA TRP A 171 15.26 -8.77 -7.30
C TRP A 171 14.90 -8.37 -5.88
N VAL A 172 15.85 -8.50 -4.96
CA VAL A 172 15.68 -8.14 -3.55
C VAL A 172 16.62 -6.99 -3.22
N PHE A 173 16.06 -5.87 -2.81
CA PHE A 173 16.80 -4.67 -2.44
C PHE A 173 16.93 -4.62 -0.92
N LYS A 174 18.05 -5.08 -0.40
CA LYS A 174 18.31 -5.20 1.05
C LYS A 174 18.36 -3.86 1.78
N ASN A 175 18.68 -2.76 1.08
CA ASN A 175 18.75 -1.42 1.67
C ASN A 175 17.37 -0.83 1.99
N TRP A 176 16.28 -1.47 1.56
CA TRP A 176 14.89 -1.08 1.77
C TRP A 176 14.10 -2.23 2.40
N HIS A 177 14.54 -2.74 3.53
CA HIS A 177 13.83 -3.78 4.29
C HIS A 177 13.36 -4.95 3.40
N ASN A 178 14.30 -5.56 2.65
CA ASN A 178 14.00 -6.64 1.70
C ASN A 178 12.85 -6.29 0.73
N PHE A 179 12.97 -5.17 0.02
CA PHE A 179 11.97 -4.80 -0.96
C PHE A 179 12.06 -5.68 -2.21
N TYR A 180 10.95 -6.34 -2.55
CA TYR A 180 10.88 -7.31 -3.64
C TYR A 180 10.33 -6.68 -4.91
N LEU A 181 11.13 -6.70 -5.99
CA LEU A 181 10.71 -6.32 -7.33
C LEU A 181 10.64 -7.56 -8.21
N SER A 182 9.47 -7.90 -8.71
CA SER A 182 9.28 -9.07 -9.59
C SER A 182 10.13 -8.95 -10.85
N LYS A 183 10.80 -10.04 -11.26
CA LYS A 183 11.46 -10.11 -12.57
C LYS A 183 10.41 -10.28 -13.68
N PRO A 184 10.70 -9.81 -14.91
CA PRO A 184 9.82 -10.03 -16.06
C PRO A 184 9.51 -11.52 -16.25
N PHE A 185 8.30 -11.81 -16.72
CA PHE A 185 7.82 -13.16 -16.99
C PHE A 185 7.89 -14.12 -15.77
N SER A 186 7.91 -13.57 -14.56
CA SER A 186 7.84 -14.37 -13.34
C SER A 186 6.38 -14.65 -13.00
N PRO A 187 6.01 -15.91 -12.71
CA PRO A 187 4.72 -16.17 -12.08
C PRO A 187 4.63 -15.45 -10.74
N ILE A 188 3.49 -14.79 -10.48
CA ILE A 188 3.17 -14.14 -9.22
C ILE A 188 1.94 -14.83 -8.64
N LYS A 189 2.07 -15.39 -7.44
CA LYS A 189 0.94 -15.89 -6.67
C LYS A 189 0.50 -14.81 -5.69
N LEU A 190 -0.77 -14.40 -5.81
CA LEU A 190 -1.42 -13.46 -4.91
C LEU A 190 -2.39 -14.23 -4.03
N VAL A 191 -2.24 -14.13 -2.72
CA VAL A 191 -3.10 -14.79 -1.74
C VAL A 191 -3.82 -13.74 -0.91
N VAL A 192 -5.15 -13.86 -0.88
CA VAL A 192 -6.04 -13.09 -0.03
C VAL A 192 -6.44 -13.95 1.15
N GLY A 193 -6.07 -13.55 2.35
CA GLY A 193 -6.41 -14.25 3.59
C GLY A 193 -7.84 -13.96 4.04
N ASP A 194 -8.27 -14.70 5.08
CA ASP A 194 -9.57 -14.47 5.70
C ASP A 194 -9.62 -13.11 6.41
N PRO A 195 -10.77 -12.41 6.38
CA PRO A 195 -10.96 -11.18 7.12
C PRO A 195 -10.82 -11.38 8.63
N LEU A 196 -10.09 -10.47 9.28
CA LEU A 196 -9.91 -10.41 10.73
C LEU A 196 -10.79 -9.31 11.30
N TYR A 197 -11.55 -9.61 12.31
CA TYR A 197 -12.39 -8.66 13.05
C TYR A 197 -11.82 -8.48 14.46
N PHE A 198 -11.61 -7.22 14.86
CA PHE A 198 -11.13 -6.86 16.19
C PHE A 198 -12.17 -6.01 16.91
N LYS A 199 -12.48 -6.39 18.16
CA LYS A 199 -13.41 -5.62 19.00
C LYS A 199 -12.69 -4.42 19.63
N PRO A 200 -13.42 -3.35 20.02
CA PRO A 200 -12.82 -2.17 20.64
C PRO A 200 -12.02 -2.46 21.92
N ASP A 201 -12.43 -3.48 22.67
CA ASP A 201 -11.88 -3.91 23.96
C ASP A 201 -10.90 -5.10 23.87
N ASP A 202 -10.64 -5.61 22.65
CA ASP A 202 -9.60 -6.62 22.45
C ASP A 202 -8.22 -6.03 22.80
N GLU A 203 -7.41 -6.80 23.50
CA GLU A 203 -6.06 -6.40 23.90
C GLU A 203 -5.16 -6.20 22.67
N LEU A 204 -4.47 -5.05 22.62
CA LEU A 204 -3.76 -4.61 21.41
C LEU A 204 -2.62 -5.56 21.03
N ASP A 205 -1.83 -6.05 21.98
CA ASP A 205 -0.69 -6.93 21.72
C ASP A 205 -1.17 -8.29 21.21
N PHE A 206 -2.29 -8.79 21.72
CA PHE A 206 -2.96 -9.97 21.19
C PHE A 206 -3.39 -9.77 19.73
N CYS A 207 -4.02 -8.62 19.41
CA CYS A 207 -4.43 -8.30 18.04
C CYS A 207 -3.22 -8.17 17.09
N ILE A 208 -2.11 -7.54 17.53
CA ILE A 208 -0.86 -7.44 16.77
C ILE A 208 -0.32 -8.84 16.45
N LYS A 209 -0.28 -9.73 17.45
CA LYS A 209 0.17 -11.11 17.29
C LYS A 209 -0.70 -11.87 16.28
N GLN A 210 -2.03 -11.78 16.40
CA GLN A 210 -2.96 -12.40 15.46
C GLN A 210 -2.79 -11.89 14.03
N LEU A 211 -2.67 -10.57 13.85
CA LEU A 211 -2.46 -9.99 12.53
C LEU A 211 -1.14 -10.46 11.91
N LYS A 212 -0.07 -10.50 12.72
CA LYS A 212 1.23 -11.02 12.28
C LYS A 212 1.14 -12.47 11.83
N GLU A 213 0.57 -13.34 12.65
CA GLU A 213 0.40 -14.77 12.34
C GLU A 213 -0.38 -14.98 11.04
N LYS A 214 -1.45 -14.23 10.84
CA LYS A 214 -2.25 -14.33 9.60
C LYS A 214 -1.49 -13.83 8.38
N LEU A 215 -0.73 -12.72 8.49
CA LEU A 215 0.12 -12.23 7.41
C LEU A 215 1.23 -13.24 7.08
N ASP A 216 1.85 -13.87 8.08
CA ASP A 216 2.90 -14.88 7.89
C ASP A 216 2.34 -16.15 7.20
N ILE A 217 1.12 -16.59 7.56
CA ILE A 217 0.43 -17.71 6.91
C ILE A 217 0.16 -17.38 5.44
N VAL A 218 -0.39 -16.21 5.16
CA VAL A 218 -0.68 -15.74 3.79
C VAL A 218 0.60 -15.63 2.98
N ASP A 219 1.68 -15.13 3.58
CA ASP A 219 2.99 -15.01 2.94
C ASP A 219 3.59 -16.38 2.60
N LYS A 220 3.53 -17.32 3.52
CA LYS A 220 3.97 -18.71 3.28
C LYS A 220 3.18 -19.35 2.14
N ARG A 221 1.85 -19.18 2.09
CA ARG A 221 0.99 -19.68 1.00
C ARG A 221 1.34 -19.03 -0.33
N ALA A 222 1.60 -17.71 -0.34
CA ALA A 222 1.98 -16.99 -1.54
C ALA A 222 3.36 -17.42 -2.07
N SER A 223 4.29 -17.80 -1.19
CA SER A 223 5.64 -18.24 -1.59
C SER A 223 5.71 -19.65 -2.14
N THR A 224 4.69 -20.49 -1.92
CA THR A 224 4.57 -21.83 -2.53
C THR A 224 4.05 -21.69 -3.97
N HIS A 225 4.95 -21.85 -4.93
CA HIS A 225 4.61 -21.93 -6.35
C HIS A 225 4.63 -23.43 -6.76
N ASP A 226 3.50 -23.93 -7.15
CA ASP A 226 3.37 -25.24 -7.80
C ASP A 226 3.94 -25.21 -9.21
#